data_72b50e599b63176b501cf0d7fc97634f
#
_entry.id   72b50e599b63176b501cf0d7fc97634f
#
_cell.length_a   1.000
_cell.length_b   1.000
_cell.length_c   1.000
_cell.angle_alpha   90.00
_cell.angle_beta   90.00
_cell.angle_gamma   90.00
#
_symmetry.space_group_name_H-M   'P 1'
#
loop_
_entity.id
_entity.type
_entity.pdbx_description
1 polymer ?
#
loop_
_entity_poly.entity_id
_entity_poly.type
_entity_poly.pdbx_seq_one_letter_code
_entity_poly.pdbx_strand_id
1 'polypeptide(L)'
;MEKIITNSAQNYAQALFETGHDLEKDLETVQQVLSCCADFKNVISNPAVDLKTKYEILDEIFKDNINANVLQFIKILTEKNRLNEFEQIKSSYIEKVNEHNNIKKVEIISAIELNDETKTKIINKLSEKLNKTIVPTWETNKEIISGLVFKIGDDIIDTSLLNKVESIGKNIR
;
A
#
# COMPACT_ATOMS: atom_id res chain seq x y z
N MET A 1 10.22 8.12 -3.16
CA MET A 1 11.12 7.23 -2.39
C MET A 1 10.51 5.86 -2.44
N GLU A 2 11.15 4.92 -3.12
CA GLU A 2 10.75 3.52 -3.09
C GLU A 2 10.85 3.00 -1.66
N LYS A 3 9.73 2.53 -1.12
CA LYS A 3 9.72 1.86 0.19
C LYS A 3 10.30 0.47 0.00
N ILE A 4 11.55 0.28 0.37
CA ILE A 4 12.18 -1.04 0.38
C ILE A 4 11.41 -1.91 1.39
N ILE A 5 10.59 -2.81 0.89
CA ILE A 5 9.86 -3.77 1.71
C ILE A 5 10.84 -4.84 2.14
N THR A 6 11.03 -5.00 3.45
CA THR A 6 11.93 -6.01 3.99
C THR A 6 11.29 -7.41 3.89
N ASN A 7 12.10 -8.46 3.68
CA ASN A 7 11.61 -9.85 3.71
C ASN A 7 10.87 -10.17 5.02
N SER A 8 11.28 -9.53 6.10
CA SER A 8 10.62 -9.61 7.40
C SER A 8 9.19 -9.09 7.34
N ALA A 9 8.98 -7.90 6.77
CA ALA A 9 7.65 -7.30 6.63
C ALA A 9 6.71 -8.17 5.79
N GLN A 10 7.22 -8.79 4.73
CA GLN A 10 6.45 -9.72 3.89
C GLN A 10 6.01 -10.97 4.67
N ASN A 11 6.88 -11.55 5.50
CA ASN A 11 6.55 -12.72 6.31
C ASN A 11 5.48 -12.38 7.36
N TYR A 12 5.59 -11.23 8.03
CA TYR A 12 4.57 -10.76 8.97
C TYR A 12 3.23 -10.47 8.27
N ALA A 13 3.26 -9.86 7.10
CA ALA A 13 2.07 -9.62 6.28
C ALA A 13 1.42 -10.94 5.83
N GLN A 14 2.21 -11.97 5.50
CA GLN A 14 1.71 -13.29 5.17
C GLN A 14 1.02 -13.95 6.36
N ALA A 15 1.66 -13.93 7.54
CA ALA A 15 1.08 -14.49 8.75
C ALA A 15 -0.25 -13.79 9.12
N LEU A 16 -0.29 -12.46 8.98
CA LEU A 16 -1.51 -11.69 9.25
C LEU A 16 -2.62 -12.03 8.24
N PHE A 17 -2.28 -12.18 6.97
CA PHE A 17 -3.22 -12.56 5.91
C PHE A 17 -3.87 -13.93 6.18
N GLU A 18 -3.12 -14.89 6.73
CA GLU A 18 -3.64 -16.20 7.10
C GLU A 18 -4.62 -16.15 8.28
N THR A 19 -4.57 -15.10 9.11
CA THR A 19 -5.52 -14.90 10.22
C THR A 19 -6.80 -14.21 9.82
N GLY A 20 -6.82 -13.50 8.69
CA GLY A 20 -8.02 -12.82 8.16
C GLY A 20 -7.72 -11.92 6.97
N HIS A 21 -8.74 -11.74 6.12
CA HIS A 21 -8.62 -10.98 4.86
C HIS A 21 -9.28 -9.61 4.90
N ASP A 22 -9.98 -9.24 5.98
CA ASP A 22 -10.71 -7.97 6.11
C ASP A 22 -10.25 -7.19 7.35
N LEU A 23 -8.92 -7.01 7.48
CA LEU A 23 -8.31 -6.32 8.61
C LEU A 23 -7.77 -4.93 8.25
N GLU A 24 -8.05 -4.44 7.02
CA GLU A 24 -7.52 -3.15 6.54
C GLU A 24 -7.90 -1.98 7.43
N LYS A 25 -9.18 -1.90 7.83
CA LYS A 25 -9.70 -0.81 8.68
C LYS A 25 -9.03 -0.79 10.06
N ASP A 26 -8.82 -1.97 10.64
CA ASP A 26 -8.17 -2.09 11.93
C ASP A 26 -6.70 -1.68 11.86
N LEU A 27 -6.00 -2.09 10.79
CA LEU A 27 -4.63 -1.67 10.53
C LEU A 27 -4.53 -0.15 10.26
N GLU A 28 -5.54 0.45 9.64
CA GLU A 28 -5.61 1.90 9.47
C GLU A 28 -5.78 2.63 10.80
N THR A 29 -6.66 2.14 11.66
CA THR A 29 -6.87 2.67 13.01
C THR A 29 -5.57 2.65 13.81
N VAL A 30 -4.85 1.53 13.79
CA VAL A 30 -3.54 1.41 14.45
C VAL A 30 -2.54 2.40 13.88
N GLN A 31 -2.46 2.53 12.56
CA GLN A 31 -1.54 3.47 11.92
C GLN A 31 -1.85 4.92 12.28
N GLN A 32 -3.13 5.29 12.36
CA GLN A 32 -3.55 6.62 12.79
C GLN A 32 -3.06 6.92 14.20
N VAL A 33 -3.27 5.99 15.15
CA VAL A 33 -2.81 6.16 16.53
C VAL A 33 -1.29 6.29 16.59
N LEU A 34 -0.54 5.43 15.88
CA LEU A 34 0.92 5.49 15.80
C LEU A 34 1.44 6.80 15.19
N SER A 35 0.68 7.42 14.31
CA SER A 35 1.06 8.67 13.63
C SER A 35 0.66 9.92 14.43
N CYS A 36 -0.49 9.89 15.11
CA CYS A 36 -1.00 11.02 15.87
C CYS A 36 -0.33 11.19 17.23
N CYS A 37 0.14 10.10 17.86
CA CYS A 37 0.65 10.09 19.23
C CYS A 37 2.13 9.69 19.25
N ALA A 38 3.02 10.67 19.10
CA ALA A 38 4.47 10.43 19.17
C ALA A 38 4.89 9.83 20.52
N ASP A 39 4.29 10.27 21.63
CA ASP A 39 4.57 9.77 22.97
C ASP A 39 4.20 8.30 23.10
N PHE A 40 3.05 7.87 22.56
CA PHE A 40 2.66 6.48 22.51
C PHE A 40 3.70 5.62 21.77
N LYS A 41 4.11 6.06 20.58
CA LYS A 41 5.14 5.36 19.80
C LYS A 41 6.45 5.27 20.57
N ASN A 42 6.86 6.34 21.25
CA ASN A 42 8.08 6.37 22.05
C ASN A 42 8.02 5.39 23.23
N VAL A 43 6.91 5.36 23.96
CA VAL A 43 6.73 4.44 25.11
C VAL A 43 6.75 2.99 24.66
N ILE A 44 6.01 2.65 23.60
CA ILE A 44 5.94 1.26 23.10
C ILE A 44 7.29 0.79 22.52
N SER A 45 8.03 1.70 21.87
CA SER A 45 9.36 1.38 21.30
C SER A 45 10.51 1.42 22.32
N ASN A 46 10.27 1.94 23.51
CA ASN A 46 11.31 2.08 24.53
C ASN A 46 11.65 0.72 25.18
N PRO A 47 12.88 0.22 25.07
CA PRO A 47 13.27 -1.05 25.69
C PRO A 47 13.30 -1.00 27.22
N ALA A 48 13.34 0.18 27.84
CA ALA A 48 13.34 0.35 29.29
C ALA A 48 11.96 0.12 29.93
N VAL A 49 10.87 0.17 29.12
CA VAL A 49 9.52 -0.11 29.59
C VAL A 49 9.28 -1.61 29.51
N ASP A 50 8.78 -2.20 30.59
CA ASP A 50 8.52 -3.63 30.64
C ASP A 50 7.35 -4.05 29.70
N LEU A 51 7.38 -5.29 29.23
CA LEU A 51 6.41 -5.81 28.28
C LEU A 51 4.97 -5.80 28.81
N LYS A 52 4.83 -6.04 30.13
CA LYS A 52 3.51 -6.06 30.75
C LYS A 52 2.82 -4.70 30.66
N THR A 53 3.54 -3.63 31.02
CA THR A 53 3.03 -2.26 30.92
C THR A 53 2.70 -1.90 29.44
N LYS A 54 3.54 -2.31 28.49
CA LYS A 54 3.24 -2.10 27.06
C LYS A 54 1.94 -2.80 26.64
N TYR A 55 1.72 -4.02 27.08
CA TYR A 55 0.51 -4.76 26.76
C TYR A 55 -0.74 -4.16 27.40
N GLU A 56 -0.65 -3.69 28.65
CA GLU A 56 -1.73 -2.98 29.32
C GLU A 56 -2.14 -1.72 28.55
N ILE A 57 -1.17 -0.92 28.09
CA ILE A 57 -1.42 0.26 27.26
C ILE A 57 -2.07 -0.11 25.92
N LEU A 58 -1.58 -1.16 25.25
CA LEU A 58 -2.16 -1.63 23.99
C LEU A 58 -3.59 -2.13 24.18
N ASP A 59 -3.86 -2.85 25.26
CA ASP A 59 -5.20 -3.32 25.58
C ASP A 59 -6.14 -2.16 25.88
N GLU A 60 -5.72 -1.17 26.67
CA GLU A 60 -6.52 0.00 27.00
C GLU A 60 -6.94 0.81 25.76
N ILE A 61 -6.04 0.96 24.79
CA ILE A 61 -6.29 1.77 23.58
C ILE A 61 -7.09 1.01 22.52
N PHE A 62 -6.80 -0.27 22.33
CA PHE A 62 -7.24 -1.00 21.14
C PHE A 62 -8.27 -2.09 21.39
N LYS A 63 -8.43 -2.61 22.62
CA LYS A 63 -9.23 -3.80 22.92
C LYS A 63 -10.66 -3.75 22.36
N ASP A 64 -11.31 -2.59 22.43
CA ASP A 64 -12.70 -2.42 22.01
C ASP A 64 -12.83 -1.82 20.57
N ASN A 65 -11.71 -1.46 19.94
CA ASN A 65 -11.70 -0.71 18.71
C ASN A 65 -11.19 -1.49 17.49
N ILE A 66 -10.50 -2.62 17.71
CA ILE A 66 -9.91 -3.42 16.64
C ILE A 66 -10.13 -4.92 16.89
N ASN A 67 -9.97 -5.70 15.84
CA ASN A 67 -10.05 -7.17 15.90
C ASN A 67 -8.97 -7.75 16.83
N ALA A 68 -9.34 -8.79 17.59
CA ALA A 68 -8.44 -9.46 18.52
C ALA A 68 -7.16 -10.00 17.84
N ASN A 69 -7.24 -10.45 16.59
CA ASN A 69 -6.09 -10.93 15.83
C ASN A 69 -5.09 -9.79 15.56
N VAL A 70 -5.58 -8.58 15.21
CA VAL A 70 -4.75 -7.40 14.99
C VAL A 70 -4.10 -6.95 16.29
N LEU A 71 -4.85 -6.96 17.40
CA LEU A 71 -4.31 -6.63 18.72
C LEU A 71 -3.18 -7.59 19.11
N GLN A 72 -3.40 -8.89 18.96
CA GLN A 72 -2.38 -9.90 19.21
C GLN A 72 -1.14 -9.70 18.33
N PHE A 73 -1.37 -9.37 17.07
CA PHE A 73 -0.31 -9.09 16.10
C PHE A 73 0.56 -7.90 16.52
N ILE A 74 -0.06 -6.80 16.98
CA ILE A 74 0.67 -5.62 17.47
C ILE A 74 1.48 -5.97 18.73
N LYS A 75 0.94 -6.78 19.63
CA LYS A 75 1.67 -7.27 20.80
C LYS A 75 2.93 -8.04 20.40
N ILE A 76 2.84 -8.91 19.39
CA ILE A 76 3.98 -9.65 18.86
C ILE A 76 5.02 -8.69 18.24
N LEU A 77 4.58 -7.70 17.45
CA LEU A 77 5.49 -6.70 16.89
C LEU A 77 6.20 -5.88 17.96
N THR A 78 5.49 -5.56 19.04
CA THR A 78 6.04 -4.84 20.20
C THR A 78 7.10 -5.66 20.92
N GLU A 79 6.83 -6.95 21.17
CA GLU A 79 7.80 -7.89 21.80
C GLU A 79 9.07 -8.02 20.96
N LYS A 80 8.92 -8.10 19.63
CA LYS A 80 10.06 -8.21 18.70
C LYS A 80 10.73 -6.88 18.38
N ASN A 81 10.28 -5.74 18.97
CA ASN A 81 10.76 -4.39 18.65
C ASN A 81 10.69 -4.04 17.16
N ARG A 82 9.64 -4.52 16.47
CA ARG A 82 9.46 -4.32 15.02
C ARG A 82 8.27 -3.41 14.65
N LEU A 83 7.76 -2.68 15.63
CA LEU A 83 6.64 -1.75 15.39
C LEU A 83 7.00 -0.66 14.37
N ASN A 84 8.27 -0.33 14.21
CA ASN A 84 8.76 0.62 13.18
C ASN A 84 8.54 0.10 11.75
N GLU A 85 8.43 -1.22 11.56
CA GLU A 85 8.15 -1.85 10.26
C GLU A 85 6.64 -1.92 9.96
N PHE A 86 5.77 -1.46 10.87
CA PHE A 86 4.31 -1.62 10.77
C PHE A 86 3.74 -1.07 9.47
N GLU A 87 4.20 0.09 9.01
CA GLU A 87 3.74 0.70 7.75
C GLU A 87 4.08 -0.17 6.53
N GLN A 88 5.28 -0.79 6.52
CA GLN A 88 5.69 -1.70 5.46
C GLN A 88 4.89 -3.00 5.50
N ILE A 89 4.63 -3.52 6.70
CA ILE A 89 3.82 -4.73 6.91
C ILE A 89 2.38 -4.49 6.44
N LYS A 90 1.79 -3.35 6.80
CA LYS A 90 0.46 -2.96 6.33
C LYS A 90 0.40 -2.88 4.80
N SER A 91 1.37 -2.23 4.17
CA SER A 91 1.43 -2.13 2.70
C SER A 91 1.49 -3.52 2.05
N SER A 92 2.35 -4.40 2.54
CA SER A 92 2.47 -5.78 2.05
C SER A 92 1.21 -6.62 2.29
N TYR A 93 0.51 -6.39 3.42
CA TYR A 93 -0.77 -7.05 3.70
C TYR A 93 -1.84 -6.64 2.69
N ILE A 94 -1.99 -5.32 2.43
CA ILE A 94 -2.95 -4.80 1.46
C ILE A 94 -2.65 -5.33 0.04
N GLU A 95 -1.38 -5.43 -0.35
CA GLU A 95 -1.01 -6.03 -1.63
C GLU A 95 -1.47 -7.49 -1.73
N LYS A 96 -1.24 -8.30 -0.69
CA LYS A 96 -1.70 -9.70 -0.66
C LYS A 96 -3.22 -9.84 -0.71
N VAL A 97 -3.96 -9.00 0.02
CA VAL A 97 -5.43 -8.98 -0.03
C VAL A 97 -5.90 -8.60 -1.44
N ASN A 98 -5.30 -7.60 -2.05
CA ASN A 98 -5.62 -7.20 -3.42
C ASN A 98 -5.32 -8.32 -4.43
N GLU A 99 -4.18 -9.01 -4.30
CA GLU A 99 -3.83 -10.14 -5.15
C GLU A 99 -4.82 -11.29 -5.01
N HIS A 100 -5.18 -11.63 -3.79
CA HIS A 100 -6.17 -12.67 -3.51
C HIS A 100 -7.54 -12.35 -4.12
N ASN A 101 -7.96 -11.09 -4.03
CA ASN A 101 -9.24 -10.62 -4.58
C ASN A 101 -9.18 -10.31 -6.08
N ASN A 102 -8.05 -10.61 -6.75
CA ASN A 102 -7.80 -10.25 -8.15
C ASN A 102 -8.00 -8.75 -8.44
N ILE A 103 -7.69 -7.91 -7.48
CA ILE A 103 -7.71 -6.45 -7.61
C ILE A 103 -6.30 -5.97 -7.96
N LYS A 104 -6.20 -5.05 -8.92
CA LYS A 104 -4.93 -4.36 -9.22
C LYS A 104 -5.13 -2.85 -9.13
N LYS A 105 -4.36 -2.21 -8.27
CA LYS A 105 -4.29 -0.74 -8.21
C LYS A 105 -3.42 -0.27 -9.36
N VAL A 106 -3.92 0.68 -10.15
CA VAL A 106 -3.23 1.24 -11.30
C VAL A 106 -3.28 2.77 -11.20
N GLU A 107 -2.13 3.40 -11.14
CA GLU A 107 -2.03 4.85 -11.26
C GLU A 107 -1.96 5.21 -12.75
N ILE A 108 -2.89 6.05 -13.19
CA ILE A 108 -3.02 6.46 -14.59
C ILE A 108 -2.78 7.96 -14.66
N ILE A 109 -1.67 8.33 -15.30
CA ILE A 109 -1.27 9.72 -15.45
C ILE A 109 -1.58 10.14 -16.89
N SER A 110 -2.29 11.25 -17.04
CA SER A 110 -2.68 11.81 -18.33
C SER A 110 -2.20 13.25 -18.50
N ALA A 111 -1.96 13.68 -19.76
CA ALA A 111 -1.61 15.06 -20.09
C ALA A 111 -2.77 16.05 -19.82
N ILE A 112 -4.01 15.58 -19.93
CA ILE A 112 -5.24 16.36 -19.80
C ILE A 112 -6.23 15.64 -18.90
N GLU A 113 -7.16 16.37 -18.35
CA GLU A 113 -8.29 15.78 -17.62
C GLU A 113 -9.17 14.97 -18.57
N LEU A 114 -9.42 13.71 -18.20
CA LEU A 114 -10.21 12.77 -19.02
C LEU A 114 -11.67 12.81 -18.62
N ASN A 115 -12.54 12.70 -19.62
CA ASN A 115 -13.98 12.54 -19.37
C ASN A 115 -14.30 11.11 -18.90
N ASP A 116 -15.45 10.93 -18.23
CA ASP A 116 -15.81 9.67 -17.59
C ASP A 116 -16.00 8.52 -18.59
N GLU A 117 -16.42 8.81 -19.82
CA GLU A 117 -16.52 7.79 -20.87
C GLU A 117 -15.15 7.23 -21.24
N THR A 118 -14.14 8.09 -21.36
CA THR A 118 -12.77 7.68 -21.68
C THR A 118 -12.16 6.92 -20.52
N LYS A 119 -12.36 7.39 -19.28
CA LYS A 119 -11.92 6.68 -18.08
C LYS A 119 -12.48 5.26 -18.03
N THR A 120 -13.77 5.09 -18.26
CA THR A 120 -14.43 3.78 -18.28
C THR A 120 -13.87 2.86 -19.38
N LYS A 121 -13.67 3.38 -20.59
CA LYS A 121 -13.07 2.61 -21.69
C LYS A 121 -11.65 2.14 -21.38
N ILE A 122 -10.84 2.97 -20.71
CA ILE A 122 -9.48 2.64 -20.30
C ILE A 122 -9.53 1.52 -19.25
N ILE A 123 -10.37 1.66 -18.21
CA ILE A 123 -10.53 0.65 -17.15
C ILE A 123 -10.92 -0.70 -17.74
N ASN A 124 -11.93 -0.73 -18.62
CA ASN A 124 -12.42 -1.97 -19.25
C ASN A 124 -11.31 -2.67 -20.04
N LYS A 125 -10.57 -1.92 -20.88
CA LYS A 125 -9.43 -2.49 -21.64
C LYS A 125 -8.31 -3.01 -20.75
N LEU A 126 -8.00 -2.32 -19.66
CA LEU A 126 -7.00 -2.77 -18.69
C LEU A 126 -7.47 -4.03 -17.96
N SER A 127 -8.74 -4.05 -17.55
CA SER A 127 -9.35 -5.19 -16.87
C SER A 127 -9.35 -6.45 -17.76
N GLU A 128 -9.72 -6.31 -19.03
CA GLU A 128 -9.64 -7.39 -20.01
C GLU A 128 -8.21 -7.89 -20.23
N LYS A 129 -7.27 -6.95 -20.39
CA LYS A 129 -5.86 -7.29 -20.68
C LYS A 129 -5.17 -7.96 -19.49
N LEU A 130 -5.45 -7.51 -18.28
CA LEU A 130 -4.84 -8.01 -17.05
C LEU A 130 -5.63 -9.15 -16.41
N ASN A 131 -6.87 -9.38 -16.86
CA ASN A 131 -7.83 -10.32 -16.28
C ASN A 131 -8.01 -10.11 -14.76
N LYS A 132 -8.04 -8.83 -14.35
CA LYS A 132 -8.16 -8.39 -12.96
C LYS A 132 -9.13 -7.21 -12.85
N THR A 133 -9.71 -7.04 -11.67
CA THR A 133 -10.47 -5.84 -11.34
C THR A 133 -9.50 -4.67 -11.13
N ILE A 134 -9.68 -3.58 -11.91
CA ILE A 134 -8.80 -2.42 -11.84
C ILE A 134 -9.39 -1.36 -10.90
N VAL A 135 -8.59 -0.94 -9.93
CA VAL A 135 -8.88 0.24 -9.09
C VAL A 135 -7.95 1.36 -9.55
N PRO A 136 -8.46 2.31 -10.37
CA PRO A 136 -7.62 3.37 -10.93
C PRO A 136 -7.45 4.53 -9.94
N THR A 137 -6.24 5.09 -9.90
CA THR A 137 -5.96 6.42 -9.37
C THR A 137 -5.61 7.32 -10.55
N TRP A 138 -6.30 8.45 -10.68
CA TRP A 138 -6.11 9.36 -11.79
C TRP A 138 -5.26 10.56 -11.38
N GLU A 139 -4.21 10.83 -12.16
CA GLU A 139 -3.36 11.99 -12.00
C GLU A 139 -3.24 12.74 -13.32
N THR A 140 -3.17 14.07 -13.26
CA THR A 140 -2.94 14.91 -14.44
C THR A 140 -1.58 15.55 -14.34
N ASN A 141 -0.70 15.27 -15.31
CA ASN A 141 0.62 15.87 -15.42
C ASN A 141 0.80 16.53 -16.80
N LYS A 142 0.90 17.85 -16.81
CA LYS A 142 1.07 18.65 -18.05
C LYS A 142 2.44 18.50 -18.72
N GLU A 143 3.41 17.91 -18.04
CA GLU A 143 4.72 17.60 -18.63
C GLU A 143 4.63 16.47 -19.66
N ILE A 144 3.60 15.65 -19.58
CA ILE A 144 3.29 14.66 -20.60
C ILE A 144 2.68 15.38 -21.79
N ILE A 145 3.36 15.41 -22.92
CA ILE A 145 2.90 16.14 -24.13
C ILE A 145 1.59 15.54 -24.67
N SER A 146 1.47 14.21 -24.68
CA SER A 146 0.26 13.49 -25.11
C SER A 146 0.41 12.02 -24.77
N GLY A 147 -0.72 11.34 -24.47
CA GLY A 147 -0.76 9.91 -24.15
C GLY A 147 -1.08 9.65 -22.69
N LEU A 148 -0.82 8.42 -22.28
CA LEU A 148 -1.09 7.92 -20.93
C LEU A 148 0.14 7.21 -20.41
N VAL A 149 0.42 7.40 -19.13
CA VAL A 149 1.40 6.61 -18.39
C VAL A 149 0.64 5.77 -17.36
N PHE A 150 0.88 4.47 -17.38
CA PHE A 150 0.29 3.53 -16.42
C PHE A 150 1.39 3.04 -15.48
N LYS A 151 1.20 3.24 -14.18
CA LYS A 151 2.04 2.65 -13.15
C LYS A 151 1.29 1.51 -12.48
N ILE A 152 1.83 0.31 -12.57
CA ILE A 152 1.21 -0.92 -12.09
C ILE A 152 2.19 -1.59 -11.10
N GLY A 153 2.16 -1.18 -9.82
CA GLY A 153 3.22 -1.53 -8.89
C GLY A 153 4.54 -0.91 -9.34
N ASP A 154 5.57 -1.73 -9.55
CA ASP A 154 6.90 -1.29 -10.00
C ASP A 154 7.00 -1.16 -11.53
N ASP A 155 6.01 -1.65 -12.27
CA ASP A 155 5.99 -1.59 -13.72
C ASP A 155 5.43 -0.25 -14.21
N ILE A 156 6.18 0.42 -15.09
CA ILE A 156 5.74 1.65 -15.76
C ILE A 156 5.55 1.38 -17.25
N ILE A 157 4.33 1.53 -17.73
CA ILE A 157 3.99 1.44 -19.15
C ILE A 157 3.72 2.86 -19.65
N ASP A 158 4.70 3.43 -20.32
CA ASP A 158 4.60 4.75 -20.90
C ASP A 158 4.17 4.66 -22.38
N THR A 159 2.96 5.13 -22.68
CA THR A 159 2.42 5.21 -24.03
C THR A 159 2.44 6.63 -24.58
N SER A 160 3.18 7.54 -23.94
CA SER A 160 3.28 8.92 -24.35
C SER A 160 4.03 9.08 -25.69
N LEU A 161 3.72 10.18 -26.39
CA LEU A 161 4.42 10.51 -27.63
C LEU A 161 5.91 10.81 -27.42
N LEU A 162 6.30 11.34 -26.26
CA LEU A 162 7.70 11.59 -25.91
C LEU A 162 8.53 10.31 -25.99
N ASN A 163 8.05 9.24 -25.41
CA ASN A 163 8.76 7.96 -25.42
C ASN A 163 8.81 7.33 -26.83
N LYS A 164 7.78 7.55 -27.65
CA LYS A 164 7.79 7.13 -29.06
C LYS A 164 8.82 7.90 -29.89
N VAL A 165 8.95 9.20 -29.68
CA VAL A 165 9.94 10.04 -30.38
C VAL A 165 11.36 9.69 -29.96
N GLU A 166 11.62 9.49 -28.67
CA GLU A 166 12.93 9.06 -28.17
C GLU A 166 13.33 7.67 -28.67
N SER A 167 12.38 6.73 -28.75
CA SER A 167 12.65 5.39 -29.29
C SER A 167 12.96 5.40 -30.76
N ILE A 168 12.36 6.29 -31.56
CA ILE A 168 12.67 6.50 -32.97
C ILE A 168 14.07 7.14 -33.11
N GLY A 169 14.41 8.11 -32.26
CA GLY A 169 15.72 8.76 -32.28
C GLY A 169 16.89 7.82 -31.93
N LYS A 170 16.64 6.79 -31.11
CA LYS A 170 17.65 5.76 -30.76
C LYS A 170 17.85 4.71 -31.88
N ASN A 171 16.83 4.48 -32.71
CA ASN A 171 16.90 3.50 -33.83
C ASN A 171 17.47 4.08 -35.14
N ILE A 172 17.81 5.37 -35.17
CA ILE A 172 18.37 6.06 -36.34
C ILE A 172 19.90 6.31 -36.19
N ARG A 173 20.54 5.73 -35.17
CA ARG A 173 22.01 5.78 -35.00
C ARG A 173 22.69 4.46 -35.30
#